data_0fb2dc0d5a23f68eb1a93971df078266
#
_entry.id   0fb2dc0d5a23f68eb1a93971df078266
#
_cell.length_a   1.000
_cell.length_b   1.000
_cell.length_c   1.000
_cell.angle_alpha   90.00
_cell.angle_beta   90.00
_cell.angle_gamma   90.00
#
_symmetry.space_group_name_H-M   'P 1'
#
loop_
_entity.id
_entity.type
_entity.pdbx_description
1 polymer ?
#
loop_
_entity_poly.entity_id
_entity_poly.type
_entity_poly.pdbx_seq_one_letter_code
_entity_poly.pdbx_strand_id
1 'polypeptide(L)' 'MNLRDDLQLIYDWIPAGSRVLDLGCGDGELLHALVKHKNCKGYGVEIDTDSVIAAIARGVN' A
#
# COMPACT_ATOMS: atom_id res chain seq x y z
N MET A 1 8.65 -10.99 -0.77
CA MET A 1 8.23 -9.60 -0.50
C MET A 1 9.21 -8.95 0.47
N ASN A 2 9.75 -7.79 0.11
CA ASN A 2 10.75 -7.10 0.93
C ASN A 2 10.25 -5.69 1.27
N LEU A 3 9.55 -5.57 2.40
CA LEU A 3 9.15 -4.27 2.94
C LEU A 3 10.21 -3.77 3.91
N ARG A 4 10.34 -2.45 4.02
CA ARG A 4 11.13 -1.86 5.10
C ARG A 4 10.56 -2.30 6.45
N ASP A 5 11.38 -2.33 7.49
CA ASP A 5 10.97 -2.85 8.79
C ASP A 5 9.74 -2.16 9.36
N ASP A 6 9.63 -0.82 9.20
CA ASP A 6 8.47 -0.06 9.67
C ASP A 6 7.20 -0.44 8.91
N LEU A 7 7.28 -0.61 7.60
CA LEU A 7 6.14 -1.03 6.79
C LEU A 7 5.76 -2.48 7.06
N GLN A 8 6.74 -3.33 7.34
CA GLN A 8 6.49 -4.73 7.68
C GLN A 8 5.67 -4.85 8.96
N LEU A 9 5.95 -4.03 9.98
CA LEU A 9 5.17 -4.00 11.21
C LEU A 9 3.70 -3.64 10.93
N ILE A 10 3.48 -2.61 10.14
CA ILE A 10 2.12 -2.18 9.77
C ILE A 10 1.43 -3.29 8.96
N TYR A 11 2.13 -3.86 8.00
CA TYR A 11 1.61 -4.97 7.19
C TYR A 11 1.16 -6.13 8.07
N ASP A 12 1.97 -6.51 9.06
CA ASP A 12 1.66 -7.65 9.93
C ASP A 12 0.44 -7.40 10.81
N TRP A 13 0.17 -6.13 11.16
CA TRP A 13 -0.97 -5.78 12.01
C TRP A 13 -2.30 -5.80 11.27
N ILE A 14 -2.30 -5.60 9.96
CA ILE A 14 -3.53 -5.49 9.18
C ILE A 14 -4.06 -6.89 8.86
N PRO A 15 -5.28 -7.23 9.30
CA PRO A 15 -5.84 -8.54 8.98
C PRO A 15 -6.07 -8.72 7.47
N ALA A 16 -5.93 -9.95 7.00
CA ALA A 16 -6.23 -10.30 5.62
C ALA A 16 -7.69 -9.94 5.28
N GLY A 17 -7.91 -9.47 4.06
CA GLY A 17 -9.25 -9.10 3.60
C GLY A 17 -9.75 -7.74 4.06
N SER A 18 -8.94 -6.97 4.78
CA SER A 18 -9.32 -5.65 5.28
C SER A 18 -9.50 -4.64 4.15
N ARG A 19 -10.28 -3.60 4.43
CA ARG A 19 -10.32 -2.39 3.61
C ARG A 19 -9.33 -1.40 4.21
N VAL A 20 -8.43 -0.87 3.40
CA VAL A 20 -7.36 0.00 3.87
C VAL A 20 -7.38 1.30 3.10
N LEU A 21 -7.41 2.42 3.83
CA LEU A 21 -7.19 3.74 3.27
C LEU A 21 -5.85 4.24 3.78
N ASP A 22 -4.92 4.51 2.89
CA ASP A 22 -3.59 5.01 3.22
C ASP A 22 -3.45 6.45 2.75
N LEU A 23 -3.41 7.37 3.68
CA LEU A 23 -3.19 8.78 3.41
C LEU A 23 -1.68 9.04 3.31
N GLY A 24 -1.22 9.47 2.14
CA GLY A 24 0.21 9.62 1.90
C GLY A 24 0.90 8.29 1.62
N CYS A 25 0.31 7.48 0.73
CA CYS A 25 0.80 6.13 0.46
C CYS A 25 2.16 6.08 -0.26
N GLY A 26 2.70 7.23 -0.66
CA GLY A 26 3.95 7.27 -1.40
C GLY A 26 3.85 6.53 -2.73
N ASP A 27 4.78 5.64 -3.00
CA ASP A 27 4.78 4.82 -4.21
C ASP A 27 3.84 3.61 -4.14
N GLY A 28 3.10 3.47 -3.04
CA GLY A 28 2.13 2.40 -2.86
C GLY A 28 2.71 1.05 -2.47
N GLU A 29 3.94 1.01 -1.98
CA GLU A 29 4.63 -0.24 -1.64
C GLU A 29 3.83 -1.07 -0.63
N LEU A 30 3.37 -0.45 0.46
CA LEU A 30 2.59 -1.14 1.49
C LEU A 30 1.23 -1.59 0.96
N LEU A 31 0.49 -0.69 0.30
CA LEU A 31 -0.82 -1.04 -0.26
C LEU A 31 -0.72 -2.14 -1.30
N HIS A 32 0.29 -2.09 -2.16
CA HIS A 32 0.51 -3.14 -3.15
C HIS A 32 0.69 -4.51 -2.48
N ALA A 33 1.50 -4.57 -1.42
CA ALA A 33 1.73 -5.80 -0.67
C ALA A 33 0.45 -6.32 -0.01
N LEU A 34 -0.33 -5.42 0.61
CA LEU A 34 -1.59 -5.79 1.25
C LEU A 34 -2.61 -6.33 0.25
N VAL A 35 -2.76 -5.67 -0.88
CA VAL A 35 -3.70 -6.09 -1.92
C VAL A 35 -3.27 -7.43 -2.52
N LYS A 36 -2.00 -7.57 -2.83
CA LYS A 36 -1.49 -8.76 -3.53
C LYS A 36 -1.39 -9.98 -2.62
N HIS A 37 -0.94 -9.80 -1.38
CA HIS A 37 -0.59 -10.93 -0.50
C HIS A 37 -1.60 -11.16 0.63
N LYS A 38 -2.38 -10.18 1.01
CA LYS A 38 -3.39 -10.29 2.07
C LYS A 38 -4.82 -10.14 1.60
N ASN A 39 -5.03 -10.03 0.30
CA ASN A 39 -6.37 -9.89 -0.27
C ASN A 39 -7.14 -8.69 0.29
N CYS A 40 -6.44 -7.63 0.64
CA CYS A 40 -7.05 -6.39 1.11
C CYS A 40 -7.58 -5.57 -0.05
N LYS A 41 -8.55 -4.70 0.22
CA LYS A 41 -8.97 -3.64 -0.69
C LYS A 41 -8.27 -2.36 -0.24
N GLY A 42 -7.41 -1.81 -1.10
CA GLY A 42 -6.58 -0.67 -0.76
C GLY A 42 -6.90 0.56 -1.59
N TYR A 43 -6.95 1.70 -0.93
CA TYR A 43 -7.11 3.01 -1.55
C TYR A 43 -6.00 3.91 -1.02
N GLY A 44 -5.21 4.46 -1.92
CA GLY A 44 -4.12 5.38 -1.56
C GLY A 44 -4.45 6.81 -1.93
N VAL A 45 -4.06 7.75 -1.08
CA VAL A 45 -4.13 9.18 -1.37
C VAL A 45 -2.73 9.76 -1.26
N GLU A 46 -2.25 10.38 -2.32
CA GLU A 46 -0.93 10.99 -2.36
C GLU A 46 -0.96 12.25 -3.21
N ILE A 47 -0.30 13.31 -2.74
CA ILE A 47 -0.24 14.58 -3.45
C ILE A 47 1.06 14.80 -4.23
N ASP A 48 2.07 13.98 -4.01
CA ASP A 48 3.31 14.02 -4.78
C ASP A 48 3.09 13.30 -6.11
N THR A 49 3.18 14.05 -7.21
CA THR A 49 2.88 13.54 -8.55
C THR A 49 3.74 12.33 -8.93
N ASP A 50 5.02 12.37 -8.61
CA ASP A 50 5.91 11.25 -8.95
C ASP A 50 5.52 9.99 -8.17
N SER A 51 5.15 10.15 -6.91
CA SER A 51 4.68 9.04 -6.09
C SER A 51 3.34 8.49 -6.58
N VAL A 52 2.45 9.35 -7.07
CA VAL A 52 1.17 8.92 -7.67
C VAL A 52 1.42 8.06 -8.91
N ILE A 53 2.31 8.48 -9.78
CA ILE A 53 2.66 7.73 -10.98
C ILE A 53 3.23 6.36 -10.60
N ALA A 54 4.15 6.30 -9.64
CA ALA A 54 4.73 5.06 -9.17
C ALA A 54 3.67 4.12 -8.56
N ALA A 55 2.73 4.68 -7.79
CA ALA A 55 1.65 3.90 -7.19
C ALA A 55 0.72 3.30 -8.26
N ILE A 56 0.37 4.05 -9.29
CA ILE A 56 -0.44 3.54 -10.40
C ILE A 56 0.29 2.40 -11.11
N ALA A 57 1.57 2.54 -11.35
CA ALA A 57 2.38 1.50 -11.99
C ALA A 57 2.41 0.21 -11.16
N ARG A 58 2.27 0.30 -9.83
CA ARG A 58 2.16 -0.86 -8.93
C ARG A 58 0.75 -1.43 -8.85
N GLY A 59 -0.25 -0.79 -9.42
CA GLY A 59 -1.64 -1.22 -9.39
C GLY A 59 -2.45 -0.69 -8.20
N VAL A 60 -2.02 0.37 -7.58
CA VAL A 60 -2.78 1.04 -6.50
C VAL A 60 -3.76 2.04 -7.12
N ASN A 61 -4.97 2.04 -6.65
CA ASN A 61 -6.01 2.98 -7.10
C ASN A 61 -5.87 4.36 -6.47
#